data_0205a2d6d4a7fafb70bbea5189fa6687
#
_entry.id   0205a2d6d4a7fafb70bbea5189fa6687
#
_cell.length_a   1.000
_cell.length_b   1.000
_cell.length_c   1.000
_cell.angle_alpha   90.00
_cell.angle_beta   90.00
_cell.angle_gamma   90.00
#
_symmetry.space_group_name_H-M   'P 1'
#
loop_
_entity.id
_entity.type
_entity.pdbx_description
1 polymer ?
#
loop_
_entity_poly.entity_id
_entity_poly.type
_entity_poly.pdbx_seq_one_letter_code
_entity_poly.pdbx_strand_id
1 'polypeptide(L)'
;SGKHQTIVTRFPPEPNGFLHIGHAKSICLNFGVAEEHNAVCHLRFDDTNPDKESIDYVEAIQRDVRWLGFDWGEHLYYASDYFDQLYDFAVELIRRGKAYVCHLSGEEMRAYRGTLTEPGRESPYRNHTVEENLELIERMRSGVMAEGECVLRAKIDMASPNIVLRDPVLY
;
A
#
# COMPACT_ATOMS: atom_id res chain seq x y z
N SER A 1 -8.73 -14.21 -23.83
CA SER A 1 -10.06 -14.60 -23.30
C SER A 1 -11.15 -13.55 -23.54
N GLY A 2 -10.82 -12.36 -24.04
CA GLY A 2 -11.76 -11.27 -24.33
C GLY A 2 -12.48 -10.64 -23.12
N LYS A 3 -12.06 -10.97 -21.89
CA LYS A 3 -12.69 -10.44 -20.67
C LYS A 3 -12.30 -8.98 -20.39
N HIS A 4 -11.15 -8.54 -20.86
CA HIS A 4 -10.65 -7.18 -20.65
C HIS A 4 -10.24 -6.58 -22.00
N GLN A 5 -10.64 -5.34 -22.23
CA GLN A 5 -10.28 -4.59 -23.44
C GLN A 5 -8.97 -3.82 -23.26
N THR A 6 -8.62 -3.50 -22.02
CA THR A 6 -7.40 -2.76 -21.69
C THR A 6 -6.64 -3.54 -20.62
N ILE A 7 -5.34 -3.70 -20.83
CA ILE A 7 -4.42 -4.31 -19.87
C ILE A 7 -3.47 -3.21 -19.43
N VAL A 8 -3.23 -3.12 -18.13
CA VAL A 8 -2.21 -2.28 -17.53
C VAL A 8 -1.45 -3.14 -16.52
N THR A 9 -0.14 -3.16 -16.63
CA THR A 9 0.72 -3.81 -15.64
C THR A 9 1.49 -2.75 -14.84
N ARG A 10 2.18 -3.15 -13.79
CA ARG A 10 2.94 -2.24 -12.95
C ARG A 10 4.16 -2.92 -12.36
N PHE A 11 5.29 -2.24 -12.41
CA PHE A 11 6.46 -2.55 -11.60
C PHE A 11 6.59 -1.48 -10.49
N PRO A 12 6.33 -1.82 -9.21
CA PRO A 12 6.32 -0.88 -8.10
C PRO A 12 7.53 -1.08 -7.17
N PRO A 13 8.75 -0.65 -7.55
CA PRO A 13 9.91 -0.78 -6.68
C PRO A 13 9.87 0.23 -5.53
N GLU A 14 10.33 -0.19 -4.35
CA GLU A 14 10.71 0.71 -3.25
C GLU A 14 12.15 1.17 -3.50
N PRO A 15 12.45 2.51 -3.53
CA PRO A 15 13.79 3.02 -3.87
C PRO A 15 14.71 3.04 -2.64
N ASN A 16 14.84 1.89 -1.96
CA ASN A 16 15.62 1.68 -0.74
C ASN A 16 16.87 0.82 -0.95
N GLY A 17 17.22 0.49 -2.20
CA GLY A 17 18.37 -0.31 -2.58
C GLY A 17 18.49 -0.57 -4.07
N PHE A 18 19.60 -1.18 -4.48
CA PHE A 18 19.81 -1.60 -5.86
C PHE A 18 18.99 -2.85 -6.19
N LEU A 19 18.63 -2.97 -7.48
CA LEU A 19 17.91 -4.14 -7.98
C LEU A 19 18.79 -5.41 -7.94
N HIS A 20 18.14 -6.54 -7.83
CA HIS A 20 18.76 -7.86 -7.95
C HIS A 20 17.97 -8.74 -8.92
N ILE A 21 18.43 -9.97 -9.17
CA ILE A 21 17.85 -10.88 -10.18
C ILE A 21 16.35 -11.16 -9.94
N GLY A 22 15.88 -11.13 -8.71
CA GLY A 22 14.45 -11.27 -8.39
C GLY A 22 13.62 -10.11 -8.94
N HIS A 23 14.16 -8.90 -8.88
CA HIS A 23 13.52 -7.72 -9.49
C HIS A 23 13.54 -7.81 -11.03
N ALA A 24 14.66 -8.25 -11.62
CA ALA A 24 14.75 -8.46 -13.07
C ALA A 24 13.66 -9.41 -13.58
N LYS A 25 13.41 -10.53 -12.86
CA LYS A 25 12.30 -11.44 -13.17
C LYS A 25 10.94 -10.73 -13.15
N SER A 26 10.69 -9.90 -12.14
CA SER A 26 9.43 -9.14 -12.02
C SER A 26 9.29 -8.10 -13.14
N ILE A 27 10.37 -7.40 -13.47
CA ILE A 27 10.40 -6.44 -14.58
C ILE A 27 10.07 -7.14 -15.90
N CYS A 28 10.79 -8.21 -16.24
CA CYS A 28 10.55 -8.97 -17.46
C CYS A 28 9.12 -9.51 -17.54
N LEU A 29 8.54 -9.95 -16.43
CA LEU A 29 7.16 -10.42 -16.41
C LEU A 29 6.17 -9.27 -16.67
N ASN A 30 6.28 -8.16 -15.95
CA ASN A 30 5.30 -7.08 -16.03
C ASN A 30 5.40 -6.31 -17.36
N PHE A 31 6.60 -5.94 -17.78
CA PHE A 31 6.81 -5.25 -19.05
C PHE A 31 6.57 -6.20 -20.24
N GLY A 32 7.02 -7.45 -20.18
CA GLY A 32 6.80 -8.43 -21.24
C GLY A 32 5.32 -8.71 -21.48
N VAL A 33 4.52 -8.88 -20.42
CA VAL A 33 3.05 -9.03 -20.56
C VAL A 33 2.44 -7.78 -21.20
N ALA A 34 2.89 -6.58 -20.83
CA ALA A 34 2.40 -5.36 -21.44
C ALA A 34 2.73 -5.32 -22.96
N GLU A 35 3.97 -5.64 -23.35
CA GLU A 35 4.38 -5.68 -24.75
C GLU A 35 3.61 -6.73 -25.56
N GLU A 36 3.46 -7.96 -25.05
CA GLU A 36 2.70 -9.04 -25.71
C GLU A 36 1.23 -8.66 -26.01
N HIS A 37 0.68 -7.75 -25.21
CA HIS A 37 -0.72 -7.34 -25.32
C HIS A 37 -0.91 -5.92 -25.87
N ASN A 38 0.13 -5.26 -26.40
CA ASN A 38 0.12 -3.85 -26.82
C ASN A 38 -0.45 -2.93 -25.74
N ALA A 39 -0.03 -3.17 -24.51
CA ALA A 39 -0.48 -2.50 -23.29
C ALA A 39 0.65 -1.66 -22.70
N VAL A 40 0.37 -0.96 -21.60
CA VAL A 40 1.35 -0.15 -20.88
C VAL A 40 1.76 -0.80 -19.57
N CYS A 41 3.03 -0.62 -19.20
CA CYS A 41 3.53 -0.95 -17.88
C CYS A 41 3.89 0.33 -17.14
N HIS A 42 3.31 0.57 -15.99
CA HIS A 42 3.63 1.70 -15.13
C HIS A 42 4.87 1.40 -14.29
N LEU A 43 5.87 2.27 -14.32
CA LEU A 43 6.92 2.31 -13.31
C LEU A 43 6.43 3.25 -12.20
N ARG A 44 6.10 2.69 -11.05
CA ARG A 44 5.62 3.46 -9.92
C ARG A 44 6.49 3.21 -8.70
N PHE A 45 7.27 4.20 -8.30
CA PHE A 45 8.05 4.13 -7.08
C PHE A 45 7.13 4.13 -5.85
N ASP A 46 7.37 3.18 -4.95
CA ASP A 46 6.74 3.13 -3.63
C ASP A 46 7.64 3.85 -2.63
N ASP A 47 7.67 5.17 -2.77
CA ASP A 47 8.53 6.10 -2.06
C ASP A 47 7.79 6.69 -0.84
N THR A 48 7.39 5.82 0.09
CA THR A 48 6.60 6.20 1.26
C THR A 48 7.40 6.27 2.56
N ASN A 49 8.70 5.93 2.52
CA ASN A 49 9.58 5.94 3.68
C ASN A 49 10.87 6.75 3.43
N PRO A 50 10.86 8.07 3.67
CA PRO A 50 11.97 8.97 3.36
C PRO A 50 13.28 8.63 4.09
N ASP A 51 13.22 7.90 5.22
CA ASP A 51 14.41 7.56 6.00
C ASP A 51 15.31 6.51 5.30
N LYS A 52 14.76 5.75 4.35
CA LYS A 52 15.45 4.64 3.68
C LYS A 52 15.65 4.85 2.19
N GLU A 53 15.06 5.87 1.64
CA GLU A 53 14.97 6.12 0.21
C GLU A 53 16.02 7.11 -0.26
N SER A 54 16.51 6.92 -1.49
CA SER A 54 17.51 7.78 -2.11
C SER A 54 17.22 7.97 -3.58
N ILE A 55 17.48 9.20 -4.06
CA ILE A 55 17.43 9.54 -5.47
C ILE A 55 18.40 8.68 -6.29
N ASP A 56 19.54 8.29 -5.73
CA ASP A 56 20.52 7.43 -6.41
C ASP A 56 19.91 6.04 -6.74
N TYR A 57 19.05 5.51 -5.86
CA TYR A 57 18.34 4.26 -6.12
C TYR A 57 17.24 4.44 -7.17
N VAL A 58 16.52 5.57 -7.15
CA VAL A 58 15.54 5.91 -8.18
C VAL A 58 16.17 5.93 -9.56
N GLU A 59 17.34 6.61 -9.71
CA GLU A 59 18.07 6.69 -10.96
C GLU A 59 18.64 5.33 -11.39
N ALA A 60 19.18 4.56 -10.44
CA ALA A 60 19.70 3.23 -10.70
C ALA A 60 18.61 2.28 -11.19
N ILE A 61 17.45 2.27 -10.55
CA ILE A 61 16.29 1.44 -10.94
C ILE A 61 15.83 1.78 -12.35
N GLN A 62 15.70 3.06 -12.68
CA GLN A 62 15.31 3.49 -14.03
C GLN A 62 16.34 3.04 -15.08
N ARG A 63 17.63 3.19 -14.78
CA ARG A 63 18.70 2.74 -15.68
C ARG A 63 18.65 1.23 -15.87
N ASP A 64 18.44 0.46 -14.83
CA ASP A 64 18.40 -0.99 -14.87
C ASP A 64 17.19 -1.52 -15.65
N VAL A 65 16.01 -0.90 -15.53
CA VAL A 65 14.84 -1.22 -16.35
C VAL A 65 15.14 -0.99 -17.83
N ARG A 66 15.75 0.15 -18.18
CA ARG A 66 16.15 0.43 -19.57
C ARG A 66 17.24 -0.51 -20.07
N TRP A 67 18.19 -0.89 -19.20
CA TRP A 67 19.23 -1.86 -19.57
C TRP A 67 18.65 -3.24 -19.88
N LEU A 68 17.56 -3.64 -19.22
CA LEU A 68 16.80 -4.86 -19.53
C LEU A 68 16.02 -4.75 -20.85
N GLY A 69 16.01 -3.61 -21.51
CA GLY A 69 15.35 -3.38 -22.81
C GLY A 69 13.93 -2.84 -22.70
N PHE A 70 13.47 -2.42 -21.52
CA PHE A 70 12.11 -1.93 -21.32
C PHE A 70 12.05 -0.42 -21.13
N ASP A 71 10.90 0.17 -21.46
CA ASP A 71 10.59 1.58 -21.22
C ASP A 71 9.15 1.73 -20.73
N TRP A 72 8.92 2.71 -19.88
CA TRP A 72 7.60 3.00 -19.30
C TRP A 72 6.91 4.19 -19.99
N GLY A 73 7.59 4.86 -20.95
CA GLY A 73 7.09 6.04 -21.63
C GLY A 73 6.76 7.18 -20.66
N GLU A 74 5.51 7.65 -20.70
CA GLU A 74 5.00 8.70 -19.80
C GLU A 74 4.50 8.18 -18.44
N HIS A 75 4.59 6.87 -18.20
CA HIS A 75 3.98 6.21 -17.04
C HIS A 75 4.97 6.01 -15.88
N LEU A 76 5.64 7.11 -15.49
CA LEU A 76 6.46 7.20 -14.28
C LEU A 76 5.67 7.90 -13.19
N TYR A 77 5.55 7.24 -12.02
CA TYR A 77 4.77 7.75 -10.91
C TYR A 77 5.52 7.56 -9.58
N TYR A 78 5.22 8.42 -8.61
CA TYR A 78 5.70 8.33 -7.25
C TYR A 78 4.50 8.24 -6.29
N ALA A 79 4.55 7.33 -5.32
CA ALA A 79 3.47 7.21 -4.34
C ALA A 79 3.32 8.47 -3.50
N SER A 80 4.43 9.15 -3.20
CA SER A 80 4.47 10.40 -2.45
C SER A 80 3.69 11.55 -3.09
N ASP A 81 3.56 11.57 -4.42
CA ASP A 81 2.77 12.60 -5.14
C ASP A 81 1.26 12.52 -4.82
N TYR A 82 0.80 11.41 -4.22
CA TYR A 82 -0.61 11.12 -3.97
C TYR A 82 -0.99 11.15 -2.49
N PHE A 83 -0.12 11.61 -1.59
CA PHE A 83 -0.39 11.55 -0.14
C PHE A 83 -1.68 12.28 0.26
N ASP A 84 -1.95 13.46 -0.27
CA ASP A 84 -3.19 14.18 0.01
C ASP A 84 -4.42 13.39 -0.47
N GLN A 85 -4.35 12.83 -1.67
CA GLN A 85 -5.43 11.99 -2.20
C GLN A 85 -5.62 10.70 -1.40
N LEU A 86 -4.53 10.07 -0.94
CA LEU A 86 -4.60 8.87 -0.09
C LEU A 86 -5.24 9.20 1.26
N TYR A 87 -4.95 10.38 1.83
CA TYR A 87 -5.63 10.86 3.02
C TYR A 87 -7.13 11.07 2.78
N ASP A 88 -7.52 11.69 1.68
CA ASP A 88 -8.93 11.88 1.33
C ASP A 88 -9.65 10.53 1.19
N PHE A 89 -9.01 9.52 0.61
CA PHE A 89 -9.55 8.16 0.54
C PHE A 89 -9.67 7.52 1.93
N ALA A 90 -8.72 7.74 2.83
CA ALA A 90 -8.80 7.27 4.20
C ALA A 90 -10.01 7.88 4.93
N VAL A 91 -10.21 9.19 4.80
CA VAL A 91 -11.37 9.91 5.35
C VAL A 91 -12.68 9.38 4.77
N GLU A 92 -12.72 9.11 3.47
CA GLU A 92 -13.92 8.55 2.81
C GLU A 92 -14.24 7.13 3.33
N LEU A 93 -13.24 6.29 3.55
CA LEU A 93 -13.43 4.96 4.16
C LEU A 93 -14.02 5.06 5.57
N ILE A 94 -13.56 6.03 6.37
CA ILE A 94 -14.12 6.29 7.70
C ILE A 94 -15.59 6.72 7.58
N ARG A 95 -15.91 7.68 6.70
CA ARG A 95 -17.30 8.15 6.46
C ARG A 95 -18.24 7.02 6.05
N ARG A 96 -17.75 6.06 5.30
CA ARG A 96 -18.50 4.85 4.91
C ARG A 96 -18.55 3.78 6.02
N GLY A 97 -17.96 4.01 7.17
CA GLY A 97 -17.87 3.02 8.26
C GLY A 97 -17.01 1.79 7.88
N LYS A 98 -16.06 1.94 6.96
CA LYS A 98 -15.18 0.87 6.46
C LYS A 98 -13.77 0.93 7.02
N ALA A 99 -13.46 1.94 7.80
CA ALA A 99 -12.18 2.07 8.51
C ALA A 99 -12.39 2.66 9.91
N TYR A 100 -11.43 2.45 10.78
CA TYR A 100 -11.42 2.96 12.16
C TYR A 100 -9.99 3.19 12.64
N VAL A 101 -9.81 4.14 13.55
CA VAL A 101 -8.54 4.40 14.22
C VAL A 101 -8.37 3.44 15.40
N CYS A 102 -7.20 2.83 15.50
CA CYS A 102 -6.88 1.77 16.45
C CYS A 102 -5.60 2.12 17.22
N HIS A 103 -5.67 2.06 18.54
CA HIS A 103 -4.54 2.32 19.45
C HIS A 103 -3.85 1.03 19.94
N LEU A 104 -4.17 -0.14 19.38
CA LEU A 104 -3.43 -1.35 19.69
C LEU A 104 -2.01 -1.27 19.16
N SER A 105 -1.04 -1.69 19.96
CA SER A 105 0.34 -1.88 19.53
C SER A 105 0.45 -2.95 18.42
N GLY A 106 1.58 -2.98 17.71
CA GLY A 106 1.82 -4.00 16.68
C GLY A 106 1.81 -5.43 17.23
N GLU A 107 2.20 -5.63 18.49
CA GLU A 107 2.16 -6.94 19.17
C GLU A 107 0.71 -7.33 19.49
N GLU A 108 -0.07 -6.42 20.07
CA GLU A 108 -1.48 -6.65 20.34
C GLU A 108 -2.27 -6.92 19.05
N MET A 109 -2.04 -6.14 17.99
CA MET A 109 -2.68 -6.38 16.69
C MET A 109 -2.37 -7.77 16.14
N ARG A 110 -1.14 -8.27 16.31
CA ARG A 110 -0.78 -9.65 15.93
C ARG A 110 -1.54 -10.68 16.76
N ALA A 111 -1.63 -10.47 18.07
CA ALA A 111 -2.40 -11.36 18.97
C ALA A 111 -3.91 -11.36 18.65
N TYR A 112 -4.46 -10.20 18.30
CA TYR A 112 -5.87 -10.08 17.90
C TYR A 112 -6.19 -10.68 16.53
N ARG A 113 -5.21 -10.73 15.62
CA ARG A 113 -5.39 -11.27 14.26
C ARG A 113 -5.73 -12.77 14.23
N GLY A 114 -5.36 -13.52 15.27
CA GLY A 114 -5.53 -14.98 15.33
C GLY A 114 -4.49 -15.72 14.47
N THR A 115 -4.82 -16.96 14.13
CA THR A 115 -3.94 -17.87 13.37
C THR A 115 -4.59 -18.30 12.04
N LEU A 116 -3.94 -19.15 11.27
CA LEU A 116 -4.51 -19.73 10.05
C LEU A 116 -5.72 -20.63 10.34
N THR A 117 -5.77 -21.21 11.53
CA THR A 117 -6.81 -22.15 11.97
C THR A 117 -7.80 -21.56 12.95
N GLU A 118 -7.46 -20.44 13.56
CA GLU A 118 -8.32 -19.76 14.55
C GLU A 118 -8.69 -18.36 14.04
N PRO A 119 -9.96 -17.95 14.14
CA PRO A 119 -10.38 -16.61 13.76
C PRO A 119 -9.70 -15.56 14.66
N GLY A 120 -9.57 -14.35 14.14
CA GLY A 120 -9.17 -13.21 14.95
C GLY A 120 -10.33 -12.70 15.81
N ARG A 121 -10.02 -11.77 16.69
CA ARG A 121 -10.99 -11.04 17.52
C ARG A 121 -10.97 -9.56 17.18
N GLU A 122 -12.12 -8.92 17.32
CA GLU A 122 -12.26 -7.48 17.04
C GLU A 122 -11.48 -6.64 18.05
N SER A 123 -10.89 -5.54 17.56
CA SER A 123 -10.27 -4.53 18.42
C SER A 123 -11.34 -3.81 19.26
N PRO A 124 -11.06 -3.42 20.52
CA PRO A 124 -11.96 -2.61 21.32
C PRO A 124 -12.28 -1.24 20.68
N TYR A 125 -11.42 -0.74 19.81
CA TYR A 125 -11.57 0.54 19.08
C TYR A 125 -12.39 0.42 17.81
N ARG A 126 -12.75 -0.78 17.38
CA ARG A 126 -13.42 -1.05 16.11
C ARG A 126 -14.79 -0.41 15.97
N ASN A 127 -15.43 -0.17 17.09
CA ASN A 127 -16.81 0.35 17.15
C ASN A 127 -16.88 1.84 17.51
N HIS A 128 -15.78 2.59 17.42
CA HIS A 128 -15.82 4.04 17.45
C HIS A 128 -16.80 4.57 16.39
N THR A 129 -17.49 5.67 16.71
CA THR A 129 -18.37 6.35 15.76
C THR A 129 -17.59 6.93 14.59
N VAL A 130 -18.27 7.31 13.52
CA VAL A 130 -17.65 7.99 12.38
C VAL A 130 -17.02 9.31 12.82
N GLU A 131 -17.72 10.06 13.67
CA GLU A 131 -17.29 11.35 14.20
C GLU A 131 -16.00 11.21 15.03
N GLU A 132 -15.93 10.25 15.94
CA GLU A 132 -14.74 9.96 16.75
C GLU A 132 -13.55 9.58 15.84
N ASN A 133 -13.77 8.74 14.86
CA ASN A 133 -12.71 8.35 13.91
C ASN A 133 -12.23 9.52 13.04
N LEU A 134 -13.12 10.42 12.62
CA LEU A 134 -12.75 11.63 11.87
C LEU A 134 -11.93 12.60 12.71
N GLU A 135 -12.27 12.78 13.99
CA GLU A 135 -11.46 13.58 14.90
C GLU A 135 -10.07 12.97 15.11
N LEU A 136 -10.00 11.65 15.32
CA LEU A 136 -8.75 10.94 15.55
C LEU A 136 -7.81 11.00 14.33
N ILE A 137 -8.32 10.81 13.11
CA ILE A 137 -7.47 10.87 11.90
C ILE A 137 -6.96 12.29 11.64
N GLU A 138 -7.73 13.32 11.95
CA GLU A 138 -7.27 14.71 11.87
C GLU A 138 -6.16 15.01 12.90
N ARG A 139 -6.27 14.46 14.11
CA ARG A 139 -5.23 14.57 15.13
C ARG A 139 -3.94 13.82 14.71
N MET A 140 -4.05 12.69 14.01
CA MET A 140 -2.90 12.02 13.40
C MET A 140 -2.22 12.93 12.37
N ARG A 141 -3.00 13.49 11.45
CA ARG A 141 -2.49 14.38 10.38
C ARG A 141 -1.80 15.63 10.93
N SER A 142 -2.39 16.25 11.97
CA SER A 142 -1.85 17.45 12.58
C SER A 142 -0.61 17.24 13.45
N GLY A 143 -0.16 15.98 13.64
CA GLY A 143 1.01 15.66 14.45
C GLY A 143 0.80 15.83 15.96
N VAL A 144 -0.46 15.91 16.42
CA VAL A 144 -0.81 15.96 17.84
C VAL A 144 -0.57 14.61 18.52
N MET A 145 -0.69 13.51 17.76
CA MET A 145 -0.40 12.16 18.22
C MET A 145 1.05 11.79 17.95
N ALA A 146 1.67 11.05 18.88
CA ALA A 146 3.03 10.57 18.71
C ALA A 146 3.08 9.47 17.64
N GLU A 147 4.25 9.32 17.01
CA GLU A 147 4.50 8.23 16.06
C GLU A 147 4.25 6.87 16.71
N GLY A 148 3.49 6.01 16.03
CA GLY A 148 3.13 4.68 16.53
C GLY A 148 2.03 4.65 17.60
N GLU A 149 1.48 5.80 18.03
CA GLU A 149 0.39 5.86 19.01
C GLU A 149 -0.91 5.25 18.50
N CYS A 150 -1.19 5.39 17.21
CA CYS A 150 -2.36 4.80 16.58
C CYS A 150 -2.13 4.56 15.08
N VAL A 151 -3.02 3.79 14.48
CA VAL A 151 -3.05 3.49 13.05
C VAL A 151 -4.49 3.47 12.55
N LEU A 152 -4.71 3.74 11.27
CA LEU A 152 -5.99 3.50 10.61
C LEU A 152 -6.06 2.05 10.13
N ARG A 153 -7.14 1.34 10.46
CA ARG A 153 -7.38 -0.05 10.01
C ARG A 153 -8.67 -0.15 9.20
N ALA A 154 -8.66 -1.02 8.19
CA ALA A 154 -9.90 -1.39 7.51
C ALA A 154 -10.80 -2.22 8.43
N LYS A 155 -12.14 -2.12 8.25
CA LYS A 155 -13.13 -3.03 8.85
C LYS A 155 -13.40 -4.19 7.91
N ILE A 156 -12.67 -5.28 8.07
CA ILE A 156 -12.84 -6.53 7.32
C ILE A 156 -13.09 -7.67 8.31
N ASP A 157 -13.77 -8.71 7.87
CA ASP A 157 -14.12 -9.86 8.72
C ASP A 157 -12.87 -10.46 9.39
N MET A 158 -12.87 -10.50 10.71
CA MET A 158 -11.79 -11.08 11.52
C MET A 158 -11.77 -12.63 11.46
N ALA A 159 -12.81 -13.25 10.89
CA ALA A 159 -12.82 -14.67 10.57
C ALA A 159 -12.40 -14.99 9.12
N SER A 160 -11.99 -13.97 8.34
CA SER A 160 -11.52 -14.18 6.97
C SER A 160 -10.47 -15.30 6.89
N PRO A 161 -10.60 -16.27 5.96
CA PRO A 161 -9.59 -17.30 5.77
C PRO A 161 -8.25 -16.73 5.31
N ASN A 162 -8.25 -15.57 4.65
CA ASN A 162 -7.04 -14.82 4.37
C ASN A 162 -6.68 -13.94 5.56
N ILE A 163 -5.71 -14.40 6.34
CA ILE A 163 -5.28 -13.74 7.59
C ILE A 163 -4.80 -12.29 7.38
N VAL A 164 -4.25 -11.94 6.21
CA VAL A 164 -3.80 -10.56 5.92
C VAL A 164 -4.94 -9.60 5.67
N LEU A 165 -6.16 -10.10 5.43
CA LEU A 165 -7.36 -9.27 5.28
C LEU A 165 -8.10 -9.02 6.60
N ARG A 166 -7.65 -9.58 7.72
CA ARG A 166 -8.28 -9.38 9.03
C ARG A 166 -7.92 -8.01 9.61
N ASP A 167 -8.79 -7.03 9.38
CA ASP A 167 -8.60 -5.62 9.76
C ASP A 167 -7.15 -5.11 9.51
N PRO A 168 -6.68 -5.08 8.25
CA PRO A 168 -5.32 -4.64 7.93
C PRO A 168 -5.10 -3.16 8.23
N VAL A 169 -3.87 -2.79 8.50
CA VAL A 169 -3.43 -1.38 8.59
C VAL A 169 -3.48 -0.76 7.19
N LEU A 170 -4.03 0.45 7.11
CA LEU A 170 -4.16 1.26 5.90
C LEU A 170 -3.27 2.50 5.92
N TYR A 171 -3.13 3.14 7.12
CA TYR A 171 -2.45 4.43 7.27
C TYR A 171 -1.76 4.51 8.63
#